data_60884babcd29594fd1a7ececc0e1e1de
#
_entry.id   60884babcd29594fd1a7ececc0e1e1de
#
_cell.length_a   1.000
_cell.length_b   1.000
_cell.length_c   1.000
_cell.angle_alpha   90.00
_cell.angle_beta   90.00
_cell.angle_gamma   90.00
#
_symmetry.space_group_name_H-M   'P 1'
#
loop_
_entity.id
_entity.type
_entity.pdbx_description
1 polymer ?
#
loop_
_entity_poly.entity_id
_entity_poly.type
_entity_poly.pdbx_seq_one_letter_code
_entity_poly.pdbx_strand_id
1 'polypeptide(L)'
;MRISLVVAAARNGVIGRNGALPWHLPGDLRRFKELTLGKPTLMGRRTWDSLPRRPLPGRENIVLSRSCEPGAHDGASWFHDLGAAIEHARSSGAEELCVIGGAEVFAEALPLADVIHLTAIEQDMDGDTIMPPWGEGWVEVRATPVQHENGLAFRYVDYERVR
;
A
#
# COMPACT_ATOMS: atom_id res chain seq x y z
N MET A 1 -0.20 -17.21 4.46
CA MET A 1 -0.76 -15.87 4.24
C MET A 1 0.04 -15.13 3.17
N ARG A 2 -0.64 -14.60 2.20
CA ARG A 2 -0.05 -13.83 1.11
C ARG A 2 0.14 -12.38 1.55
N ILE A 3 1.28 -11.79 1.23
CA ILE A 3 1.56 -10.38 1.53
C ILE A 3 1.60 -9.60 0.21
N SER A 4 0.71 -8.63 0.08
CA SER A 4 0.56 -7.80 -1.12
C SER A 4 0.88 -6.36 -0.81
N LEU A 5 1.65 -5.70 -1.69
CA LEU A 5 1.81 -4.25 -1.64
C LEU A 5 0.80 -3.63 -2.59
N VAL A 6 0.13 -2.58 -2.15
CA VAL A 6 -0.79 -1.80 -2.98
C VAL A 6 -0.24 -0.39 -3.06
N VAL A 7 0.19 0.02 -4.23
CA VAL A 7 0.92 1.27 -4.42
C VAL A 7 0.54 1.94 -5.73
N ALA A 8 0.43 3.27 -5.71
CA ALA A 8 0.35 4.09 -6.92
C ALA A 8 1.63 4.92 -6.99
N ALA A 9 2.31 4.87 -8.14
CA ALA A 9 3.58 5.55 -8.32
C ALA A 9 3.65 6.23 -9.70
N ALA A 10 4.22 7.43 -9.72
CA ALA A 10 4.55 8.13 -10.95
C ALA A 10 5.71 7.47 -11.68
N ARG A 11 5.91 7.84 -12.94
CA ARG A 11 7.00 7.29 -13.76
C ARG A 11 8.37 7.45 -13.10
N ASN A 12 8.59 8.58 -12.42
CA ASN A 12 9.84 8.84 -11.69
C ASN A 12 9.85 8.27 -10.27
N GLY A 13 8.89 7.42 -9.91
CA GLY A 13 8.84 6.74 -8.63
C GLY A 13 8.14 7.49 -7.50
N VAL A 14 7.66 8.70 -7.74
CA VAL A 14 6.98 9.51 -6.71
C VAL A 14 5.70 8.83 -6.26
N ILE A 15 5.54 8.68 -4.94
CA ILE A 15 4.35 8.10 -4.30
C ILE A 15 3.70 9.06 -3.30
N GLY A 16 4.30 10.21 -3.04
CA GLY A 16 3.73 11.19 -2.12
C GLY A 16 4.36 12.56 -2.23
N ARG A 17 3.60 13.56 -1.76
CA ARG A 17 4.03 14.94 -1.67
C ARG A 17 3.34 15.58 -0.46
N ASN A 18 4.15 16.08 0.48
CA ASN A 18 3.64 16.73 1.72
C ASN A 18 2.62 15.85 2.47
N GLY A 19 2.85 14.55 2.53
CA GLY A 19 1.98 13.61 3.25
C GLY A 19 0.72 13.18 2.51
N ALA A 20 0.57 13.54 1.25
CA ALA A 20 -0.60 13.21 0.43
C ALA A 20 -0.19 12.72 -0.95
N LEU A 21 -1.13 12.19 -1.70
CA LEU A 21 -0.91 11.84 -3.11
C LEU A 21 -0.90 13.12 -3.95
N PRO A 22 0.04 13.27 -4.90
CA PRO A 22 0.09 14.45 -5.76
C PRO A 22 -0.93 14.44 -6.92
N TRP A 23 -1.86 13.49 -6.91
CA TRP A 23 -2.91 13.35 -7.91
C TRP A 23 -4.22 12.94 -7.26
N HIS A 24 -5.30 13.06 -8.03
CA HIS A 24 -6.63 12.62 -7.62
C HIS A 24 -7.24 11.75 -8.72
N LEU A 25 -7.41 10.45 -8.43
CA LEU A 25 -7.93 9.45 -9.35
C LEU A 25 -9.05 8.65 -8.68
N PRO A 26 -10.32 9.04 -8.84
CA PRO A 26 -11.44 8.31 -8.24
C PRO A 26 -11.50 6.83 -8.64
N GLY A 27 -11.14 6.50 -9.88
CA GLY A 27 -11.07 5.11 -10.33
C GLY A 27 -10.05 4.29 -9.56
N ASP A 28 -8.91 4.91 -9.23
CA ASP A 28 -7.88 4.27 -8.43
C ASP A 28 -8.32 4.07 -6.99
N LEU A 29 -9.06 5.01 -6.42
CA LEU A 29 -9.63 4.85 -5.09
C LEU A 29 -10.61 3.67 -5.03
N ARG A 30 -11.40 3.47 -6.09
CA ARG A 30 -12.29 2.30 -6.19
C ARG A 30 -11.50 1.00 -6.26
N ARG A 31 -10.45 0.96 -7.08
CA ARG A 31 -9.58 -0.21 -7.19
C ARG A 31 -8.88 -0.51 -5.86
N PHE A 32 -8.37 0.50 -5.18
CA PHE A 32 -7.77 0.35 -3.86
C PHE A 32 -8.75 -0.29 -2.88
N LYS A 33 -9.99 0.17 -2.86
CA LYS A 33 -11.02 -0.41 -2.01
C LYS A 33 -11.30 -1.88 -2.37
N GLU A 34 -11.42 -2.19 -3.65
CA GLU A 34 -11.64 -3.56 -4.12
C GLU A 34 -10.52 -4.50 -3.71
N LEU A 35 -9.27 -4.05 -3.79
CA LEU A 35 -8.10 -4.85 -3.43
C LEU A 35 -8.00 -5.11 -1.93
N THR A 36 -8.47 -4.19 -1.09
CA THR A 36 -8.24 -4.23 0.36
C THR A 36 -9.47 -4.62 1.18
N LEU A 37 -10.67 -4.45 0.64
CA LEU A 37 -11.91 -4.66 1.38
C LEU A 37 -11.98 -6.08 1.97
N GLY A 38 -12.32 -6.17 3.26
CA GLY A 38 -12.41 -7.44 3.98
C GLY A 38 -11.08 -8.04 4.40
N LYS A 39 -9.96 -7.34 4.15
CA LYS A 39 -8.62 -7.83 4.46
C LYS A 39 -7.93 -6.95 5.49
N PRO A 40 -7.02 -7.51 6.31
CA PRO A 40 -6.16 -6.66 7.13
C PRO A 40 -5.31 -5.76 6.23
N THR A 41 -5.30 -4.48 6.57
CA THR A 41 -4.66 -3.42 5.78
C THR A 41 -3.66 -2.71 6.66
N LEU A 42 -2.38 -2.87 6.35
CA LEU A 42 -1.26 -2.43 7.15
C LEU A 42 -0.64 -1.15 6.59
N MET A 43 -0.39 -0.20 7.47
CA MET A 43 0.15 1.11 7.11
C MET A 43 1.06 1.66 8.19
N GLY A 44 1.91 2.59 7.82
CA GLY A 44 2.68 3.38 8.77
C GLY A 44 1.85 4.51 9.38
N ARG A 45 2.36 5.13 10.44
CA ARG A 45 1.66 6.20 11.16
C ARG A 45 1.33 7.39 10.26
N ARG A 46 2.25 7.81 9.40
CA ARG A 46 2.00 8.95 8.50
C ARG A 46 0.88 8.68 7.51
N THR A 47 0.81 7.46 6.99
CA THR A 47 -0.29 7.05 6.11
C THR A 47 -1.62 7.09 6.86
N TRP A 48 -1.64 6.56 8.09
CA TRP A 48 -2.82 6.63 8.95
C TRP A 48 -3.29 8.07 9.16
N ASP A 49 -2.36 8.97 9.50
CA ASP A 49 -2.68 10.38 9.72
C ASP A 49 -3.18 11.09 8.46
N SER A 50 -2.81 10.61 7.28
CA SER A 50 -3.21 11.19 5.99
C SER A 50 -4.57 10.72 5.49
N LEU A 51 -5.14 9.67 6.09
CA LEU A 51 -6.41 9.13 5.64
C LEU A 51 -7.53 10.14 5.85
N PRO A 52 -8.35 10.43 4.81
CA PRO A 52 -9.48 11.35 4.97
C PRO A 52 -10.56 10.80 5.90
N ARG A 53 -10.62 9.47 6.04
CA ARG A 53 -11.56 8.79 6.93
C ARG A 53 -10.84 7.65 7.64
N ARG A 54 -10.81 7.70 8.97
CA ARG A 54 -10.15 6.71 9.83
C ARG A 54 -11.12 6.09 10.82
N PRO A 55 -11.11 4.75 11.00
CA PRO A 55 -10.36 3.77 10.20
C PRO A 55 -10.96 3.61 8.80
N LEU A 56 -10.21 2.96 7.90
CA LEU A 56 -10.75 2.57 6.60
C LEU A 56 -11.90 1.57 6.84
N PRO A 57 -13.12 1.85 6.37
CA PRO A 57 -14.25 0.98 6.67
C PRO A 57 -14.15 -0.37 5.97
N GLY A 58 -14.67 -1.42 6.64
CA GLY A 58 -14.73 -2.77 6.09
C GLY A 58 -13.41 -3.54 6.06
N ARG A 59 -12.39 -3.03 6.78
CA ARG A 59 -11.05 -3.64 6.85
C ARG A 59 -10.53 -3.57 8.25
N GLU A 60 -9.71 -4.54 8.65
CA GLU A 60 -8.94 -4.41 9.87
C GLU A 60 -7.76 -3.47 9.59
N ASN A 61 -7.74 -2.31 10.22
CA ASN A 61 -6.65 -1.35 10.06
C ASN A 61 -5.54 -1.71 11.04
N ILE A 62 -4.33 -1.91 10.52
CA ILE A 62 -3.14 -2.22 11.31
C ILE A 62 -2.15 -1.08 11.08
N VAL A 63 -1.69 -0.46 12.16
CA VAL A 63 -0.80 0.69 12.07
C VAL A 63 0.52 0.41 12.79
N LEU A 64 1.62 0.67 12.10
CA LEU A 64 2.96 0.61 12.69
C LEU A 64 3.35 1.97 13.23
N SER A 65 3.70 2.03 14.50
CA SER A 65 4.19 3.24 15.14
C SER A 65 5.07 2.89 16.33
N ARG A 66 6.28 3.44 16.35
CA ARG A 66 7.20 3.22 17.47
C ARG A 66 6.83 4.04 18.69
N SER A 67 6.08 5.14 18.51
CA SER A 67 5.72 6.08 19.55
C SER A 67 4.36 5.84 20.18
N CYS A 68 3.48 5.10 19.51
CA CYS A 68 2.14 4.79 20.03
C CYS A 68 2.16 3.51 20.85
N GLU A 69 1.30 3.45 21.85
CA GLU A 69 1.15 2.25 22.66
C GLU A 69 0.54 1.13 21.80
N PRO A 70 1.11 -0.10 21.85
CA PRO A 70 0.55 -1.23 21.12
C PRO A 70 -0.83 -1.62 21.63
N GLY A 71 -1.63 -2.25 20.78
CA GLY A 71 -2.94 -2.76 21.14
C GLY A 71 -4.04 -2.16 20.29
N ALA A 72 -5.28 -2.46 20.66
CA ALA A 72 -6.44 -2.01 19.92
C ALA A 72 -6.93 -0.66 20.45
N HIS A 73 -6.85 0.39 19.64
CA HIS A 73 -7.41 1.70 19.95
C HIS A 73 -7.64 2.51 18.66
N ASP A 74 -8.52 3.50 18.74
CA ASP A 74 -8.87 4.40 17.63
C ASP A 74 -9.39 3.66 16.39
N GLY A 75 -9.96 2.46 16.58
CA GLY A 75 -10.49 1.66 15.48
C GLY A 75 -9.42 0.89 14.71
N ALA A 76 -8.20 0.81 15.21
CA ALA A 76 -7.08 0.11 14.59
C ALA A 76 -6.35 -0.78 15.58
N SER A 77 -5.54 -1.68 15.08
CA SER A 77 -4.59 -2.48 15.85
C SER A 77 -3.19 -1.92 15.65
N TRP A 78 -2.52 -1.57 16.75
CA TRP A 78 -1.24 -0.87 16.73
C TRP A 78 -0.09 -1.79 17.13
N PHE A 79 1.00 -1.71 16.39
CA PHE A 79 2.20 -2.51 16.64
C PHE A 79 3.45 -1.64 16.48
N HIS A 80 4.53 -2.00 17.19
CA HIS A 80 5.79 -1.30 17.07
C HIS A 80 6.62 -1.76 15.87
N ASP A 81 6.42 -2.99 15.40
CA ASP A 81 7.21 -3.53 14.31
C ASP A 81 6.39 -4.38 13.33
N LEU A 82 6.92 -4.52 12.13
CA LEU A 82 6.27 -5.25 11.04
C LEU A 82 6.08 -6.73 11.37
N GLY A 83 7.08 -7.37 12.01
CA GLY A 83 6.99 -8.79 12.33
C GLY A 83 5.82 -9.11 13.25
N ALA A 84 5.60 -8.30 14.26
CA ALA A 84 4.47 -8.47 15.19
C ALA A 84 3.13 -8.29 14.47
N ALA A 85 3.04 -7.31 13.58
CA ALA A 85 1.84 -7.06 12.80
C ALA A 85 1.52 -8.21 11.85
N ILE A 86 2.51 -8.74 11.17
CA ILE A 86 2.36 -9.91 10.28
C ILE A 86 1.88 -11.12 11.07
N GLU A 87 2.48 -11.37 12.23
CA GLU A 87 2.09 -12.51 13.06
C GLU A 87 0.65 -12.36 13.57
N HIS A 88 0.24 -11.16 13.94
CA HIS A 88 -1.14 -10.87 14.31
C HIS A 88 -2.12 -11.22 13.17
N ALA A 89 -1.84 -10.76 11.96
CA ALA A 89 -2.68 -11.05 10.80
C ALA A 89 -2.73 -12.54 10.49
N ARG A 90 -1.58 -13.22 10.55
CA ARG A 90 -1.49 -14.67 10.33
C ARG A 90 -2.30 -15.43 11.35
N SER A 91 -2.19 -15.07 12.62
CA SER A 91 -2.90 -15.75 13.72
C SER A 91 -4.41 -15.52 13.67
N SER A 92 -4.87 -14.45 13.05
CA SER A 92 -6.29 -14.17 12.86
C SER A 92 -6.91 -15.00 11.73
N GLY A 93 -6.09 -15.78 11.00
CA GLY A 93 -6.57 -16.60 9.89
C GLY A 93 -6.66 -15.86 8.56
N ALA A 94 -6.05 -14.69 8.45
CA ALA A 94 -6.09 -13.92 7.21
C ALA A 94 -5.35 -14.66 6.09
N GLU A 95 -5.97 -14.68 4.91
CA GLU A 95 -5.36 -15.26 3.72
C GLU A 95 -4.42 -14.29 3.02
N GLU A 96 -4.65 -13.01 3.20
CA GLU A 96 -3.85 -11.95 2.57
C GLU A 96 -3.74 -10.76 3.51
N LEU A 97 -2.54 -10.17 3.56
CA LEU A 97 -2.27 -8.91 4.25
C LEU A 97 -1.92 -7.87 3.19
N CYS A 98 -2.64 -6.76 3.15
CA CYS A 98 -2.40 -5.67 2.22
C CYS A 98 -1.57 -4.56 2.87
N VAL A 99 -0.41 -4.25 2.32
CA VAL A 99 0.48 -3.19 2.81
C VAL A 99 0.29 -1.96 1.90
N ILE A 100 -0.08 -0.84 2.50
CA ILE A 100 -0.48 0.34 1.71
C ILE A 100 0.45 1.56 1.83
N GLY A 101 1.53 1.42 2.57
CA GLY A 101 2.55 2.48 2.62
C GLY A 101 2.85 2.98 4.02
N GLY A 102 3.67 4.00 4.22
CA GLY A 102 4.40 4.65 3.10
C GLY A 102 5.73 4.01 2.74
N ALA A 103 6.66 4.83 2.28
CA ALA A 103 7.92 4.35 1.72
C ALA A 103 8.72 3.46 2.68
N GLU A 104 8.82 3.83 3.94
CA GLU A 104 9.56 3.03 4.93
C GLU A 104 8.91 1.66 5.15
N VAL A 105 7.58 1.63 5.23
CA VAL A 105 6.85 0.38 5.40
C VAL A 105 6.96 -0.49 4.14
N PHE A 106 6.88 0.11 2.96
CA PHE A 106 7.12 -0.62 1.71
C PHE A 106 8.53 -1.23 1.68
N ALA A 107 9.55 -0.46 2.09
CA ALA A 107 10.92 -0.96 2.12
C ALA A 107 11.08 -2.16 3.05
N GLU A 108 10.45 -2.13 4.22
CA GLU A 108 10.50 -3.25 5.16
C GLU A 108 9.72 -4.46 4.67
N ALA A 109 8.58 -4.24 4.00
CA ALA A 109 7.70 -5.32 3.54
C ALA A 109 8.17 -5.98 2.24
N LEU A 110 8.90 -5.26 1.38
CA LEU A 110 9.34 -5.77 0.08
C LEU A 110 10.01 -7.15 0.13
N PRO A 111 10.98 -7.42 1.04
CA PRO A 111 11.59 -8.74 1.12
C PRO A 111 10.61 -9.86 1.45
N LEU A 112 9.48 -9.55 2.06
CA LEU A 112 8.48 -10.51 2.52
C LEU A 112 7.27 -10.58 1.59
N ALA A 113 7.14 -9.65 0.66
CA ALA A 113 5.97 -9.52 -0.19
C ALA A 113 5.94 -10.57 -1.29
N ASP A 114 4.74 -11.01 -1.63
CA ASP A 114 4.46 -11.99 -2.68
C ASP A 114 3.96 -11.33 -3.96
N VAL A 115 3.26 -10.22 -3.83
CA VAL A 115 2.58 -9.52 -4.93
C VAL A 115 2.72 -8.01 -4.77
N ILE A 116 2.85 -7.32 -5.89
CA ILE A 116 2.74 -5.86 -5.95
C ILE A 116 1.62 -5.50 -6.90
N HIS A 117 0.61 -4.79 -6.39
CA HIS A 117 -0.44 -4.20 -7.19
C HIS A 117 -0.09 -2.73 -7.41
N LEU A 118 0.39 -2.41 -8.60
CA LEU A 118 0.85 -1.07 -8.96
C LEU A 118 -0.18 -0.34 -9.80
N THR A 119 -0.49 0.90 -9.42
CA THR A 119 -1.10 1.87 -10.33
C THR A 119 0.05 2.70 -10.90
N ALA A 120 0.35 2.49 -12.18
CA ALA A 120 1.45 3.16 -12.86
C ALA A 120 0.94 4.45 -13.50
N ILE A 121 1.29 5.60 -12.92
CA ILE A 121 0.99 6.91 -13.49
C ILE A 121 2.02 7.18 -14.59
N GLU A 122 1.54 7.40 -15.81
CA GLU A 122 2.37 7.47 -17.01
C GLU A 122 2.98 8.87 -17.22
N GLN A 123 3.39 9.52 -16.15
CA GLN A 123 4.14 10.78 -16.19
C GLN A 123 4.96 10.97 -14.92
N ASP A 124 5.95 11.85 -15.00
CA ASP A 124 6.73 12.28 -13.84
C ASP A 124 5.91 13.24 -13.00
N MET A 125 6.06 13.17 -11.70
CA MET A 125 5.37 14.04 -10.76
C MET A 125 6.37 14.65 -9.78
N ASP A 126 6.08 15.85 -9.32
CA ASP A 126 6.83 16.46 -8.22
C ASP A 126 6.38 15.84 -6.90
N GLY A 127 7.34 15.46 -6.09
CA GLY A 127 7.04 14.89 -4.78
C GLY A 127 8.30 14.67 -3.96
N ASP A 128 8.08 14.41 -2.68
CA ASP A 128 9.14 14.24 -1.69
C ASP A 128 9.31 12.79 -1.23
N THR A 129 8.39 11.92 -1.64
CA THR A 129 8.41 10.53 -1.24
C THR A 129 8.48 9.62 -2.47
N ILE A 130 9.48 8.74 -2.48
CA ILE A 130 9.80 7.88 -3.61
C ILE A 130 9.61 6.41 -3.21
N MET A 131 9.03 5.62 -4.12
CA MET A 131 8.91 4.17 -3.92
C MET A 131 10.31 3.54 -3.89
N PRO A 132 10.63 2.72 -2.85
CA PRO A 132 11.91 2.00 -2.84
C PRO A 132 12.01 1.07 -4.06
N PRO A 133 13.23 0.87 -4.59
CA PRO A 133 13.44 -0.08 -5.70
C PRO A 133 13.03 -1.49 -5.30
N TRP A 134 12.40 -2.23 -6.21
CA TRP A 134 11.93 -3.59 -5.92
C TRP A 134 13.03 -4.64 -6.03
N GLY A 135 14.09 -4.32 -6.76
CA GLY A 135 15.14 -5.27 -7.06
C GLY A 135 14.72 -6.32 -8.07
N GLU A 136 15.50 -7.38 -8.17
CA GLU A 136 15.25 -8.51 -9.05
C GLU A 136 14.26 -9.48 -8.39
N GLY A 137 13.77 -10.45 -9.18
CA GLY A 137 12.91 -11.50 -8.66
C GLY A 137 11.43 -11.21 -8.76
N TRP A 138 11.03 -10.23 -9.57
CA TRP A 138 9.63 -9.90 -9.83
C TRP A 138 9.30 -10.10 -11.31
N VAL A 139 8.11 -10.60 -11.59
CA VAL A 139 7.61 -10.77 -12.96
C VAL A 139 6.23 -10.12 -13.08
N GLU A 140 6.05 -9.39 -14.18
CA GLU A 140 4.75 -8.82 -14.50
C GLU A 140 3.82 -9.96 -14.94
N VAL A 141 2.69 -10.12 -14.25
CA VAL A 141 1.71 -11.17 -14.55
C VAL A 141 0.42 -10.64 -15.14
N ARG A 142 0.17 -9.34 -14.98
CA ARG A 142 -1.04 -8.70 -15.49
C ARG A 142 -0.79 -7.22 -15.72
N ALA A 143 -1.30 -6.70 -16.83
CA ALA A 143 -1.29 -5.27 -17.10
C ALA A 143 -2.56 -4.89 -17.85
N THR A 144 -3.15 -3.76 -17.49
CA THR A 144 -4.32 -3.23 -18.21
C THR A 144 -3.87 -2.24 -19.28
N PRO A 145 -4.72 -1.96 -20.27
CA PRO A 145 -4.50 -0.82 -21.16
C PRO A 145 -4.43 0.49 -20.40
N VAL A 146 -3.78 1.49 -21.00
CA VAL A 146 -3.70 2.84 -20.43
C VAL A 146 -5.08 3.46 -20.39
N GLN A 147 -5.42 4.05 -19.24
CA GLN A 147 -6.68 4.77 -19.02
C GLN A 147 -6.36 6.25 -18.77
N HIS A 148 -7.37 7.08 -18.89
CA HIS A 148 -7.24 8.52 -18.64
C HIS A 148 -8.31 8.98 -17.67
N GLU A 149 -7.91 9.73 -16.65
CA GLU A 149 -8.82 10.33 -15.67
C GLU A 149 -8.16 11.59 -15.09
N ASN A 150 -8.93 12.66 -14.99
CA ASN A 150 -8.44 13.94 -14.47
C ASN A 150 -7.15 14.44 -15.12
N GLY A 151 -7.02 14.24 -16.43
CA GLY A 151 -5.84 14.67 -17.19
C GLY A 151 -4.61 13.78 -17.01
N LEU A 152 -4.73 12.66 -16.33
CA LEU A 152 -3.63 11.73 -16.10
C LEU A 152 -3.84 10.43 -16.87
N ALA A 153 -2.77 9.93 -17.49
CA ALA A 153 -2.73 8.60 -18.06
C ALA A 153 -2.16 7.64 -17.04
N PHE A 154 -2.79 6.50 -16.87
CA PHE A 154 -2.35 5.48 -15.92
C PHE A 154 -2.81 4.10 -16.36
N ARG A 155 -2.19 3.09 -15.78
CA ARG A 155 -2.59 1.69 -15.98
C ARG A 155 -2.34 0.90 -14.69
N TYR A 156 -2.96 -0.26 -14.58
CA TYR A 156 -2.75 -1.18 -13.47
C TYR A 156 -1.81 -2.29 -13.89
N VAL A 157 -0.83 -2.60 -13.06
CA VAL A 157 0.13 -3.66 -13.31
C VAL A 157 0.30 -4.49 -12.05
N ASP A 158 0.17 -5.80 -12.17
CA ASP A 158 0.41 -6.72 -11.06
C ASP A 158 1.72 -7.46 -11.30
N TYR A 159 2.54 -7.52 -10.26
CA TYR A 159 3.80 -8.27 -10.25
C TYR A 159 3.74 -9.36 -9.20
N GLU A 160 4.33 -10.50 -9.52
CA GLU A 160 4.48 -11.59 -8.56
C GLU A 160 5.96 -11.91 -8.37
N ARG A 161 6.29 -12.36 -7.16
CA ARG A 161 7.65 -12.77 -6.86
C ARG A 161 7.96 -14.11 -7.55
N VAL A 162 9.10 -14.17 -8.20
CA VAL A 162 9.63 -15.40 -8.79
C VAL A 162 10.34 -16.18 -7.69
N ARG A 163 9.98 -17.44 -7.52
CA ARG A 163 10.55 -18.31 -6.49
C ARG A 163 11.10 -19.59 -7.07
#